data_21005acb19b08681d7a4b34daa32d428
#
_entry.id   21005acb19b08681d7a4b34daa32d428
#
_cell.length_a   1.000
_cell.length_b   1.000
_cell.length_c   1.000
_cell.angle_alpha   90.00
_cell.angle_beta   90.00
_cell.angle_gamma   90.00
#
_symmetry.space_group_name_H-M   'P 1'
#
loop_
_entity.id
_entity.type
_entity.pdbx_description
1 polymer ?
#
loop_
_entity_poly.entity_id
_entity_poly.type
_entity_poly.pdbx_seq_one_letter_code
_entity_poly.pdbx_strand_id
1 'polypeptide(L)'
;MKKLLSVIFVLVAGFVYSQDVTILQINAEWNKKNNYDLSEITGAVVKFSYLKDQPLDIQNSIMAVPVIVIMDKNGRIRRQFIADISLQIKATHLEIQNEINRIKKL
;
A
#
# COMPACT_ATOMS: atom_id res chain seq x y z
N MET A 1 -7.08 8.70 14.12
CA MET A 1 -6.61 8.66 12.74
C MET A 1 -5.11 8.75 12.63
N LYS A 2 -4.50 9.74 13.25
CA LYS A 2 -3.03 9.86 13.22
C LYS A 2 -2.35 8.64 13.79
N LYS A 3 -2.93 8.02 14.83
CA LYS A 3 -2.35 6.81 15.41
C LYS A 3 -2.32 5.66 14.42
N LEU A 4 -3.36 5.52 13.61
CA LEU A 4 -3.40 4.46 12.60
C LEU A 4 -2.31 4.66 11.58
N LEU A 5 -2.15 5.89 11.09
CA LEU A 5 -1.10 6.19 10.15
C LEU A 5 0.27 5.94 10.75
N SER A 6 0.45 6.30 12.02
CA SER A 6 1.71 6.09 12.71
C SER A 6 2.04 4.60 12.82
N VAL A 7 1.04 3.76 13.09
CA VAL A 7 1.26 2.32 13.20
C VAL A 7 1.69 1.74 11.86
N ILE A 8 0.98 2.10 10.79
CA ILE A 8 1.37 1.64 9.46
C ILE A 8 2.78 2.09 9.14
N PHE A 9 3.08 3.33 9.44
CA PHE A 9 4.38 3.89 9.17
C PHE A 9 5.47 3.15 9.92
N VAL A 10 5.25 2.82 11.19
CA VAL A 10 6.24 2.09 11.99
C VAL A 10 6.51 0.73 11.38
N LEU A 11 5.47 0.04 10.94
CA LEU A 11 5.64 -1.27 10.31
C LEU A 11 6.50 -1.19 9.05
N VAL A 12 6.32 -0.12 8.28
CA VAL A 12 7.09 0.06 7.05
C VAL A 12 8.45 0.67 7.35
N ALA A 13 8.51 1.61 8.28
CA ALA A 13 9.75 2.31 8.59
C ALA A 13 10.83 1.39 9.12
N GLY A 14 10.43 0.26 9.72
CA GLY A 14 11.41 -0.73 10.14
C GLY A 14 12.25 -1.24 8.99
N PHE A 15 11.82 -1.02 7.76
CA PHE A 15 12.54 -1.48 6.60
C PHE A 15 13.37 -0.43 5.96
N VAL A 16 13.04 0.83 6.21
CA VAL A 16 13.50 1.76 5.25
C VAL A 16 13.73 3.09 5.84
N TYR A 17 14.90 3.40 5.89
CA TYR A 17 15.31 4.76 5.80
C TYR A 17 15.69 5.10 4.37
N SER A 18 15.12 4.37 3.42
CA SER A 18 15.33 4.70 2.03
C SER A 18 14.62 6.00 1.76
N GLN A 19 15.18 6.82 0.93
CA GLN A 19 14.61 8.08 0.52
C GLN A 19 13.55 7.88 -0.55
N ASP A 20 13.09 6.64 -0.73
CA ASP A 20 12.21 6.31 -1.84
C ASP A 20 10.76 6.22 -1.43
N VAL A 21 9.91 6.35 -2.44
CA VAL A 21 8.49 6.05 -2.30
C VAL A 21 8.32 4.58 -1.97
N THR A 22 7.40 4.28 -1.09
CA THR A 22 7.07 2.90 -0.72
C THR A 22 5.64 2.61 -1.14
N ILE A 23 5.45 1.44 -1.75
CA ILE A 23 4.13 0.96 -2.11
C ILE A 23 3.87 -0.32 -1.32
N LEU A 24 2.78 -0.32 -0.57
CA LEU A 24 2.42 -1.44 0.29
C LEU A 24 1.07 -1.99 -0.16
N GLN A 25 1.03 -3.27 -0.48
CA GLN A 25 -0.22 -3.96 -0.73
C GLN A 25 -0.61 -4.76 0.50
N ILE A 26 -1.86 -4.62 0.93
CA ILE A 26 -2.42 -5.41 2.02
C ILE A 26 -3.60 -6.19 1.47
N ASN A 27 -3.59 -7.50 1.66
CA ASN A 27 -4.68 -8.35 1.20
C ASN A 27 -4.99 -9.38 2.27
N ALA A 28 -6.16 -9.99 2.17
CA ALA A 28 -6.52 -11.11 3.04
C ALA A 28 -6.02 -12.40 2.41
N GLU A 29 -5.65 -13.35 3.27
CA GLU A 29 -5.14 -14.63 2.80
C GLU A 29 -6.18 -15.37 1.95
N TRP A 30 -7.45 -15.30 2.35
CA TRP A 30 -8.52 -15.95 1.61
C TRP A 30 -8.77 -15.33 0.24
N ASN A 31 -8.21 -14.14 -0.03
CA ASN A 31 -8.36 -13.42 -1.30
C ASN A 31 -7.05 -13.36 -2.08
N LYS A 32 -6.09 -14.20 -1.76
CA LYS A 32 -4.75 -14.09 -2.35
C LYS A 32 -4.72 -14.26 -3.86
N LYS A 33 -5.71 -14.94 -4.43
CA LYS A 33 -5.79 -15.09 -5.88
C LYS A 33 -6.01 -13.75 -6.59
N ASN A 34 -6.46 -12.75 -5.85
CA ASN A 34 -6.69 -11.41 -6.38
C ASN A 34 -5.59 -10.43 -5.98
N ASN A 35 -4.43 -10.92 -5.55
CA ASN A 35 -3.29 -10.06 -5.32
C ASN A 35 -2.99 -9.28 -6.59
N TYR A 36 -2.76 -7.98 -6.42
CA TYR A 36 -2.39 -7.14 -7.55
C TYR A 36 -0.92 -7.39 -7.87
N ASP A 37 -0.62 -7.55 -9.15
CA ASP A 37 0.75 -7.80 -9.59
C ASP A 37 1.50 -6.48 -9.69
N LEU A 38 2.43 -6.26 -8.78
CA LEU A 38 3.24 -5.05 -8.74
C LEU A 38 4.65 -5.27 -9.32
N SER A 39 4.89 -6.41 -9.97
CA SER A 39 6.23 -6.76 -10.42
C SER A 39 6.78 -5.81 -11.48
N GLU A 40 5.91 -5.13 -12.23
CA GLU A 40 6.33 -4.20 -13.27
C GLU A 40 6.49 -2.76 -12.77
N ILE A 41 6.15 -2.51 -11.52
CA ILE A 41 6.29 -1.17 -10.96
C ILE A 41 7.75 -0.90 -10.64
N THR A 42 8.21 0.29 -11.03
CA THR A 42 9.60 0.70 -10.80
C THR A 42 9.64 2.01 -10.02
N GLY A 43 10.79 2.28 -9.41
CA GLY A 43 11.00 3.55 -8.72
C GLY A 43 10.36 3.62 -7.35
N ALA A 44 9.98 2.49 -6.78
CA ALA A 44 9.41 2.42 -5.44
C ALA A 44 9.86 1.15 -4.76
N VAL A 45 9.87 1.17 -3.44
CA VAL A 45 10.08 -0.04 -2.63
C VAL A 45 8.74 -0.73 -2.51
N VAL A 46 8.65 -1.97 -2.97
CA VAL A 46 7.40 -2.71 -2.99
C VAL A 46 7.34 -3.63 -1.78
N LYS A 47 6.27 -3.54 -1.00
CA LYS A 47 6.04 -4.35 0.18
C LYS A 47 4.68 -5.01 0.11
N PHE A 48 4.54 -6.12 0.79
CA PHE A 48 3.29 -6.86 0.88
C PHE A 48 3.05 -7.30 2.32
N SER A 49 1.79 -7.28 2.74
CA SER A 49 1.40 -7.81 4.06
C SER A 49 0.02 -8.42 3.95
N TYR A 50 -0.21 -9.50 4.67
CA TYR A 50 -1.57 -9.98 4.85
C TYR A 50 -2.26 -9.15 5.94
N LEU A 51 -3.57 -9.00 5.76
CA LEU A 51 -4.38 -8.22 6.69
C LEU A 51 -4.25 -8.74 8.13
N LYS A 52 -4.21 -10.04 8.29
CA LYS A 52 -4.12 -10.66 9.62
C LYS A 52 -2.83 -10.32 10.36
N ASP A 53 -1.79 -9.90 9.63
CA ASP A 53 -0.50 -9.55 10.21
C ASP A 53 -0.43 -8.09 10.62
N GLN A 54 -1.48 -7.33 10.36
CA GLN A 54 -1.56 -5.93 10.75
C GLN A 54 -2.14 -5.82 12.16
N PRO A 55 -1.81 -4.75 12.91
CA PRO A 55 -2.47 -4.48 14.19
C PRO A 55 -3.99 -4.39 14.02
N LEU A 56 -4.72 -4.72 15.06
CA LEU A 56 -6.17 -4.82 14.98
C LEU A 56 -6.84 -3.51 14.56
N ASP A 57 -6.34 -2.38 15.04
CA ASP A 57 -6.91 -1.09 14.66
C ASP A 57 -6.70 -0.79 13.16
N ILE A 58 -5.60 -1.25 12.60
CA ILE A 58 -5.38 -1.15 11.15
C ILE A 58 -6.36 -2.06 10.42
N GLN A 59 -6.52 -3.30 10.89
CA GLN A 59 -7.48 -4.23 10.29
C GLN A 59 -8.87 -3.62 10.26
N ASN A 60 -9.27 -2.98 11.35
CA ASN A 60 -10.60 -2.41 11.47
C ASN A 60 -10.80 -1.18 10.60
N SER A 61 -9.74 -0.55 10.15
CA SER A 61 -9.83 0.64 9.29
C SER A 61 -9.88 0.29 7.81
N ILE A 62 -9.55 -0.94 7.44
CA ILE A 62 -9.51 -1.36 6.05
C ILE A 62 -10.89 -1.85 5.65
N MET A 63 -11.48 -1.21 4.64
CA MET A 63 -12.85 -1.47 4.23
C MET A 63 -12.96 -2.54 3.16
N ALA A 64 -11.92 -2.73 2.37
CA ALA A 64 -11.92 -3.73 1.32
C ALA A 64 -10.49 -4.14 1.01
N VAL A 65 -10.32 -5.37 0.57
CA VAL A 65 -9.01 -5.92 0.20
C VAL A 65 -9.06 -6.43 -1.24
N PRO A 66 -7.94 -6.36 -1.96
CA PRO A 66 -6.69 -5.77 -1.55
C PRO A 66 -6.75 -4.24 -1.52
N VAL A 67 -5.85 -3.64 -0.79
CA VAL A 67 -5.64 -2.19 -0.82
C VAL A 67 -4.15 -1.94 -1.08
N ILE A 68 -3.88 -0.93 -1.90
CA ILE A 68 -2.51 -0.50 -2.18
C ILE A 68 -2.35 0.89 -1.60
N VAL A 69 -1.33 1.07 -0.78
CA VAL A 69 -1.03 2.34 -0.13
C VAL A 69 0.31 2.82 -0.66
N ILE A 70 0.35 4.06 -1.14
CA ILE A 70 1.60 4.67 -1.60
C ILE A 70 2.01 5.74 -0.62
N MET A 71 3.21 5.60 -0.08
CA MET A 71 3.77 6.53 0.90
C MET A 71 4.97 7.24 0.30
N ASP A 72 5.12 8.52 0.64
CA ASP A 72 6.28 9.28 0.21
C ASP A 72 7.51 8.90 1.05
N LYS A 73 8.64 9.53 0.73
CA LYS A 73 9.90 9.25 1.42
C LYS A 73 9.86 9.60 2.90
N ASN A 74 8.89 10.39 3.32
CA ASN A 74 8.72 10.76 4.74
C ASN A 74 7.72 9.85 5.45
N GLY A 75 7.21 8.83 4.76
CA GLY A 75 6.26 7.89 5.35
C GLY A 75 4.82 8.36 5.35
N ARG A 76 4.51 9.43 4.66
CA ARG A 76 3.14 9.93 4.59
C ARG A 76 2.38 9.21 3.48
N ILE A 77 1.15 8.81 3.80
CA ILE A 77 0.28 8.21 2.80
C ILE A 77 -0.17 9.29 1.84
N ARG A 78 0.12 9.09 0.56
CA ARG A 78 -0.22 10.05 -0.50
C ARG A 78 -1.34 9.57 -1.39
N ARG A 79 -1.52 8.26 -1.52
CA ARG A 79 -2.56 7.71 -2.38
C ARG A 79 -2.91 6.31 -1.92
N GLN A 80 -4.18 5.96 -2.10
CA GLN A 80 -4.65 4.60 -1.86
C GLN A 80 -5.45 4.14 -3.07
N PHE A 81 -5.27 2.88 -3.44
CA PHE A 81 -6.11 2.20 -4.42
C PHE A 81 -6.81 1.06 -3.70
N ILE A 82 -8.13 1.11 -3.69
CA ILE A 82 -8.94 0.18 -2.90
C ILE A 82 -9.73 -0.71 -3.85
N ALA A 83 -9.81 -1.99 -3.51
CA ALA A 83 -10.57 -2.95 -4.31
C ALA A 83 -12.04 -2.56 -4.38
N ASP A 84 -12.65 -2.92 -5.49
CA ASP A 84 -14.11 -2.77 -5.65
C ASP A 84 -14.83 -3.98 -5.07
N ILE A 85 -16.13 -4.10 -5.32
CA ILE A 85 -16.93 -5.18 -4.76
C ILE A 85 -16.52 -6.56 -5.30
N SER A 86 -15.76 -6.60 -6.38
CA SER A 86 -15.22 -7.87 -6.89
C SER A 86 -13.97 -8.31 -6.15
N LEU A 87 -13.53 -7.53 -5.16
CA LEU A 87 -12.32 -7.80 -4.37
C LEU A 87 -11.06 -7.75 -5.23
N GLN A 88 -11.09 -6.88 -6.23
CA GLN A 88 -9.96 -6.66 -7.13
C GLN A 88 -9.70 -5.18 -7.30
N ILE A 89 -8.44 -4.82 -7.38
CA ILE A 89 -8.05 -3.45 -7.72
C ILE A 89 -8.09 -3.30 -9.22
N LYS A 90 -8.82 -2.31 -9.70
CA LYS A 90 -9.02 -2.09 -11.14
C LYS A 90 -8.08 -1.05 -11.73
N ALA A 91 -7.29 -0.38 -10.90
CA ALA A 91 -6.31 0.57 -11.40
C ALA A 91 -5.32 -0.14 -12.33
N THR A 92 -4.91 0.56 -13.37
CA THR A 92 -3.91 0.01 -14.29
C THR A 92 -2.52 0.22 -13.74
N HIS A 93 -1.57 -0.57 -14.24
CA HIS A 93 -0.16 -0.38 -13.87
C HIS A 93 0.29 1.04 -14.19
N LEU A 94 -0.18 1.59 -15.30
CA LEU A 94 0.20 2.95 -15.70
C LEU A 94 -0.31 3.98 -14.70
N GLU A 95 -1.55 3.82 -14.22
CA GLU A 95 -2.08 4.73 -13.21
C GLU A 95 -1.24 4.71 -11.94
N ILE A 96 -0.87 3.52 -11.49
CA ILE A 96 -0.07 3.39 -10.28
C ILE A 96 1.32 3.96 -10.50
N GLN A 97 1.93 3.64 -11.63
CA GLN A 97 3.27 4.14 -11.95
C GLN A 97 3.29 5.67 -12.04
N ASN A 98 2.25 6.26 -12.63
CA ASN A 98 2.16 7.71 -12.74
C ASN A 98 2.04 8.36 -11.36
N GLU A 99 1.30 7.74 -10.44
CA GLU A 99 1.20 8.26 -9.08
C GLU A 99 2.54 8.20 -8.36
N ILE A 100 3.26 7.10 -8.52
CA ILE A 100 4.59 6.98 -7.93
C ILE A 100 5.50 8.09 -8.45
N ASN A 101 5.50 8.29 -9.76
CA ASN A 101 6.33 9.30 -10.38
C ASN A 101 5.98 10.70 -9.90
N ARG A 102 4.68 10.97 -9.72
CA ARG A 102 4.21 12.25 -9.21
C ARG A 102 4.67 12.46 -7.76
N ILE A 103 4.52 11.44 -6.94
CA ILE A 103 4.83 11.52 -5.51
C ILE A 103 6.34 11.69 -5.31
N LYS A 104 7.15 11.10 -6.17
CA LYS A 104 8.60 11.23 -6.07
C LYS A 104 9.07 12.68 -6.25
N LYS A 105 8.27 13.50 -6.87
CA LYS A 105 8.61 14.91 -7.11
C LYS A 105 8.19 15.83 -5.97
N LEU A 106 7.51 15.30 -4.99
CA LEU A 106 7.05 16.09 -3.85
C LEU A 106 8.20 16.47 -2.91
#